data_1d2ef2a0fdcfed38c3a9e46d51b7189d
#
_entry.id   1d2ef2a0fdcfed38c3a9e46d51b7189d
#
_cell.length_a   1.000
_cell.length_b   1.000
_cell.length_c   1.000
_cell.angle_alpha   90.00
_cell.angle_beta   90.00
_cell.angle_gamma   90.00
#
_symmetry.space_group_name_H-M   'P 1'
#
loop_
_entity.id
_entity.type
_entity.pdbx_description
1 polymer ?
#
loop_
_entity_poly.entity_id
_entity_poly.type
_entity_poly.pdbx_seq_one_letter_code
_entity_poly.pdbx_strand_id
1 'polypeptide(L)'
;MKNKNLLLATLLSLTLPAAIPSAEEVQSSMQKLLVPLRTLQPLLANEDKFTDSDNQDKIHEQLVALRRDFHSLERIPTKYRSQPGFEESVKNVAELLDDASRRFNEGRKEYAWWRLQRLPTDCFSCHATYKVSSQYSNAAMIDDSLNPLERARFLMATRQFTEAKKTLTAALDDDSYRLYDDQILRSLLLIETRISKDPKESLAMFKGILKSEKLPLDDANTVQGWLKGLEAWSKAPAVAEGNKLATGEKLIRAGATRGIDFRPDDVALLRGTALVHESLEAGGLNEAQRRKAIYLLGYAYSQLPQFFTEGWDELYLEKCIEEFPNTQEAKWAYNIYSDKVMDDFTGSGGSNVPAEIKLHLEDLRKKAYGEKEFAPKA
;
A
#
# COMPACT_ATOMS: atom_id res chain seq x y z
N MET A 1 45.60 -38.65 53.92
CA MET A 1 44.65 -37.61 53.70
C MET A 1 44.75 -37.22 52.24
N LYS A 2 43.73 -37.58 51.39
CA LYS A 2 43.71 -37.38 49.93
C LYS A 2 42.77 -36.23 49.63
N ASN A 3 43.33 -35.11 49.16
CA ASN A 3 42.54 -34.00 48.65
C ASN A 3 42.04 -34.33 47.23
N LYS A 4 40.71 -34.33 47.04
CA LYS A 4 40.03 -34.40 45.73
C LYS A 4 39.71 -32.96 45.33
N ASN A 5 40.44 -32.44 44.36
CA ASN A 5 40.07 -31.19 43.67
C ASN A 5 38.95 -31.48 42.67
N LEU A 6 37.78 -30.91 42.93
CA LEU A 6 36.62 -30.92 42.04
C LEU A 6 36.72 -29.73 41.09
N LEU A 7 37.07 -29.99 39.84
CA LEU A 7 37.08 -28.99 38.76
C LEU A 7 35.59 -28.81 38.32
N LEU A 8 35.02 -27.64 38.64
CA LEU A 8 33.72 -27.21 38.14
C LEU A 8 33.95 -26.64 36.74
N ALA A 9 33.58 -27.40 35.70
CA ALA A 9 33.53 -26.92 34.34
C ALA A 9 32.25 -26.09 34.12
N THR A 10 32.39 -24.76 34.10
CA THR A 10 31.32 -23.83 33.73
C THR A 10 31.15 -23.89 32.21
N LEU A 11 30.11 -24.55 31.73
CA LEU A 11 29.66 -24.49 30.35
C LEU A 11 29.08 -23.09 30.10
N LEU A 12 29.88 -22.21 29.47
CA LEU A 12 29.42 -20.97 28.90
C LEU A 12 28.64 -21.31 27.61
N SER A 13 27.31 -21.36 27.72
CA SER A 13 26.43 -21.43 26.55
C SER A 13 26.51 -20.09 25.79
N LEU A 14 27.34 -20.04 24.77
CA LEU A 14 27.33 -18.99 23.76
C LEU A 14 26.01 -19.08 23.01
N THR A 15 25.01 -18.29 23.42
CA THR A 15 23.86 -17.98 22.59
C THR A 15 24.35 -17.12 21.43
N LEU A 16 24.63 -17.74 20.30
CA LEU A 16 24.85 -17.04 19.04
C LEU A 16 23.57 -16.19 18.79
N PRO A 17 23.72 -14.87 18.56
CA PRO A 17 22.58 -14.07 18.14
C PRO A 17 22.04 -14.67 16.84
N ALA A 18 20.73 -14.90 16.77
CA ALA A 18 20.07 -15.35 15.55
C ALA A 18 20.50 -14.42 14.40
N ALA A 19 21.11 -15.00 13.38
CA ALA A 19 21.57 -14.23 12.23
C ALA A 19 20.39 -13.45 11.65
N ILE A 20 20.53 -12.14 11.53
CA ILE A 20 19.56 -11.29 10.84
C ILE A 20 19.53 -11.77 9.39
N PRO A 21 18.39 -12.27 8.89
CA PRO A 21 18.29 -12.74 7.51
C PRO A 21 18.78 -11.67 6.54
N SER A 22 19.51 -12.07 5.52
CA SER A 22 20.10 -11.15 4.55
C SER A 22 19.03 -10.59 3.60
N ALA A 23 19.34 -9.50 2.88
CA ALA A 23 18.46 -9.00 1.82
C ALA A 23 18.18 -10.06 0.75
N GLU A 24 19.07 -11.04 0.60
CA GLU A 24 18.91 -12.19 -0.30
C GLU A 24 17.77 -13.14 0.10
N GLU A 25 17.50 -13.32 1.41
CA GLU A 25 16.39 -14.16 1.87
C GLU A 25 15.03 -13.53 1.58
N VAL A 26 14.90 -12.20 1.72
CA VAL A 26 13.70 -11.46 1.33
C VAL A 26 13.48 -11.58 -0.17
N GLN A 27 14.53 -11.38 -0.97
CA GLN A 27 14.49 -11.52 -2.41
C GLN A 27 14.09 -12.94 -2.83
N SER A 28 14.67 -13.96 -2.20
CA SER A 28 14.33 -15.37 -2.44
C SER A 28 12.86 -15.66 -2.11
N SER A 29 12.34 -15.14 -0.99
CA SER A 29 10.94 -15.30 -0.62
C SER A 29 10.00 -14.61 -1.62
N MET A 30 10.31 -13.37 -2.04
CA MET A 30 9.54 -12.67 -3.07
C MET A 30 9.58 -13.39 -4.42
N GLN A 31 10.70 -14.00 -4.80
CA GLN A 31 10.80 -14.79 -6.03
C GLN A 31 9.91 -16.05 -6.01
N LYS A 32 9.74 -16.67 -4.85
CA LYS A 32 8.82 -17.82 -4.70
C LYS A 32 7.37 -17.43 -4.94
N LEU A 33 6.95 -16.21 -4.57
CA LEU A 33 5.61 -15.70 -4.83
C LEU A 33 5.33 -15.45 -6.32
N LEU A 34 6.36 -15.21 -7.13
CA LEU A 34 6.19 -14.88 -8.54
C LEU A 34 5.56 -16.03 -9.33
N VAL A 35 5.96 -17.27 -9.06
CA VAL A 35 5.47 -18.45 -9.82
C VAL A 35 3.97 -18.64 -9.63
N PRO A 36 3.44 -18.76 -8.41
CA PRO A 36 2.01 -18.90 -8.21
C PRO A 36 1.21 -17.68 -8.67
N LEU A 37 1.71 -16.45 -8.47
CA LEU A 37 1.06 -15.24 -8.98
C LEU A 37 0.92 -15.28 -10.51
N ARG A 38 1.98 -15.62 -11.23
CA ARG A 38 1.97 -15.72 -12.68
C ARG A 38 0.98 -16.79 -13.17
N THR A 39 0.92 -17.93 -12.47
CA THR A 39 0.01 -19.02 -12.82
C THR A 39 -1.45 -18.66 -12.60
N LEU A 40 -1.73 -17.89 -11.52
CA LEU A 40 -3.09 -17.43 -11.21
C LEU A 40 -3.54 -16.25 -12.09
N GLN A 41 -2.63 -15.44 -12.56
CA GLN A 41 -2.96 -14.18 -13.23
C GLN A 41 -3.95 -14.34 -14.41
N PRO A 42 -3.76 -15.25 -15.41
CA PRO A 42 -4.72 -15.40 -16.49
C PRO A 42 -6.06 -15.98 -16.04
N LEU A 43 -6.13 -16.59 -14.87
CA LEU A 43 -7.36 -17.08 -14.25
C LEU A 43 -8.06 -15.95 -13.51
N LEU A 44 -7.31 -15.10 -12.80
CA LEU A 44 -7.83 -13.93 -12.12
C LEU A 44 -8.38 -12.87 -13.09
N ALA A 45 -7.82 -12.77 -14.29
CA ALA A 45 -8.28 -11.87 -15.33
C ALA A 45 -9.67 -12.23 -15.89
N ASN A 46 -10.18 -13.44 -15.63
CA ASN A 46 -11.46 -13.89 -16.15
C ASN A 46 -12.19 -14.72 -15.10
N GLU A 47 -13.34 -14.22 -14.63
CA GLU A 47 -14.15 -14.84 -13.60
C GLU A 47 -14.62 -16.25 -14.01
N ASP A 48 -15.08 -16.43 -15.26
CA ASP A 48 -15.55 -17.73 -15.75
C ASP A 48 -14.43 -18.78 -15.70
N LYS A 49 -13.20 -18.40 -16.07
CA LYS A 49 -12.03 -19.28 -15.94
C LYS A 49 -11.67 -19.59 -14.49
N PHE A 50 -11.82 -18.62 -13.60
CA PHE A 50 -11.51 -18.82 -12.19
C PHE A 50 -12.52 -19.71 -11.48
N THR A 51 -13.79 -19.61 -11.85
CA THR A 51 -14.88 -20.38 -11.24
C THR A 51 -15.06 -21.76 -11.87
N ASP A 52 -14.46 -22.01 -13.05
CA ASP A 52 -14.51 -23.27 -13.77
C ASP A 52 -13.93 -24.44 -12.92
N SER A 53 -14.66 -25.55 -12.92
CA SER A 53 -14.25 -26.79 -12.25
C SER A 53 -12.93 -27.35 -12.76
N ASP A 54 -12.63 -27.20 -14.05
CA ASP A 54 -11.43 -27.73 -14.67
C ASP A 54 -10.15 -27.02 -14.18
N ASN A 55 -10.28 -25.79 -13.67
CA ASN A 55 -9.18 -25.02 -13.08
C ASN A 55 -9.08 -25.14 -11.56
N GLN A 56 -10.00 -25.85 -10.91
CA GLN A 56 -10.12 -25.86 -9.45
C GLN A 56 -8.85 -26.34 -8.76
N ASP A 57 -8.30 -27.47 -9.17
CA ASP A 57 -7.10 -28.05 -8.55
C ASP A 57 -5.88 -27.15 -8.74
N LYS A 58 -5.73 -26.58 -9.93
CA LYS A 58 -4.67 -25.63 -10.24
C LYS A 58 -4.76 -24.37 -9.38
N ILE A 59 -5.94 -23.78 -9.24
CA ILE A 59 -6.16 -22.59 -8.41
C ILE A 59 -5.88 -22.91 -6.95
N HIS A 60 -6.40 -24.03 -6.45
CA HIS A 60 -6.16 -24.46 -5.06
C HIS A 60 -4.67 -24.60 -4.76
N GLU A 61 -3.92 -25.29 -5.62
CA GLU A 61 -2.47 -25.46 -5.48
C GLU A 61 -1.74 -24.12 -5.39
N GLN A 62 -2.07 -23.16 -6.27
CA GLN A 62 -1.41 -21.87 -6.29
C GLN A 62 -1.79 -21.00 -5.08
N LEU A 63 -3.03 -21.07 -4.61
CA LEU A 63 -3.45 -20.37 -3.38
C LEU A 63 -2.72 -20.92 -2.15
N VAL A 64 -2.57 -22.25 -2.06
CA VAL A 64 -1.78 -22.87 -0.98
C VAL A 64 -0.32 -22.43 -1.03
N ALA A 65 0.28 -22.38 -2.23
CA ALA A 65 1.66 -21.91 -2.40
C ALA A 65 1.81 -20.43 -2.01
N LEU A 66 0.93 -19.54 -2.48
CA LEU A 66 0.94 -18.11 -2.13
C LEU A 66 0.83 -17.90 -0.62
N ARG A 67 -0.14 -18.55 0.02
CA ARG A 67 -0.32 -18.46 1.48
C ARG A 67 0.93 -18.87 2.23
N ARG A 68 1.45 -20.06 1.94
CA ARG A 68 2.66 -20.60 2.59
C ARG A 68 3.84 -19.64 2.44
N ASP A 69 4.08 -19.20 1.21
CA ASP A 69 5.26 -18.41 0.90
C ASP A 69 5.10 -16.98 1.42
N PHE A 70 3.86 -16.43 1.45
CA PHE A 70 3.57 -15.13 2.02
C PHE A 70 3.71 -15.12 3.55
N HIS A 71 3.18 -16.13 4.26
CA HIS A 71 3.41 -16.28 5.70
C HIS A 71 4.89 -16.44 6.08
N SER A 72 5.74 -16.88 5.14
CA SER A 72 7.19 -16.88 5.40
C SER A 72 7.76 -15.48 5.56
N LEU A 73 7.12 -14.46 4.95
CA LEU A 73 7.52 -13.05 5.06
C LEU A 73 7.27 -12.46 6.46
N GLU A 74 6.35 -13.03 7.24
CA GLU A 74 6.12 -12.63 8.64
C GLU A 74 7.37 -12.84 9.52
N ARG A 75 8.33 -13.65 9.06
CA ARG A 75 9.60 -13.92 9.73
C ARG A 75 10.74 -12.99 9.29
N ILE A 76 10.44 -11.97 8.48
CA ILE A 76 11.45 -11.08 7.93
C ILE A 76 12.24 -10.32 9.01
N PRO A 77 13.52 -9.97 8.71
CA PRO A 77 14.43 -9.30 9.63
C PRO A 77 13.88 -8.00 10.21
N THR A 78 14.30 -7.73 11.41
CA THR A 78 13.92 -6.59 12.24
C THR A 78 14.00 -5.24 11.54
N LYS A 79 14.97 -5.04 10.60
CA LYS A 79 15.13 -3.74 9.90
C LYS A 79 13.94 -3.35 9.02
N TYR A 80 13.23 -4.33 8.43
CA TYR A 80 12.01 -4.05 7.65
C TYR A 80 10.78 -3.95 8.55
N ARG A 81 10.74 -4.74 9.65
CA ARG A 81 9.69 -4.68 10.65
C ARG A 81 9.63 -3.34 11.38
N SER A 82 10.78 -2.67 11.53
CA SER A 82 10.82 -1.35 12.14
C SER A 82 10.20 -0.25 11.26
N GLN A 83 9.91 -0.54 10.00
CA GLN A 83 9.26 0.41 9.10
C GLN A 83 7.75 0.43 9.35
N PRO A 84 7.18 1.60 9.67
CA PRO A 84 5.75 1.72 9.96
C PRO A 84 4.89 1.25 8.79
N GLY A 85 3.90 0.44 9.08
CA GLY A 85 2.98 -0.11 8.08
C GLY A 85 3.49 -1.35 7.35
N PHE A 86 4.75 -1.77 7.52
CA PHE A 86 5.28 -2.96 6.84
C PHE A 86 4.64 -4.25 7.38
N GLU A 87 4.63 -4.44 8.69
CA GLU A 87 4.03 -5.65 9.31
C GLU A 87 2.54 -5.73 9.01
N GLU A 88 1.84 -4.60 9.10
CA GLU A 88 0.42 -4.50 8.81
C GLU A 88 0.13 -4.80 7.35
N SER A 89 0.93 -4.29 6.41
CA SER A 89 0.80 -4.61 4.98
C SER A 89 1.00 -6.11 4.72
N VAL A 90 2.00 -6.73 5.35
CA VAL A 90 2.22 -8.19 5.25
C VAL A 90 1.03 -8.94 5.84
N LYS A 91 0.56 -8.56 7.02
CA LYS A 91 -0.59 -9.18 7.67
C LYS A 91 -1.87 -9.06 6.82
N ASN A 92 -2.17 -7.87 6.30
CA ASN A 92 -3.35 -7.64 5.47
C ASN A 92 -3.38 -8.54 4.22
N VAL A 93 -2.23 -8.68 3.54
CA VAL A 93 -2.15 -9.59 2.39
C VAL A 93 -2.24 -11.06 2.82
N ALA A 94 -1.64 -11.45 3.95
CA ALA A 94 -1.77 -12.80 4.48
C ALA A 94 -3.23 -13.15 4.79
N GLU A 95 -3.95 -12.25 5.48
CA GLU A 95 -5.37 -12.40 5.79
C GLU A 95 -6.25 -12.44 4.54
N LEU A 96 -5.95 -11.61 3.52
CA LEU A 96 -6.62 -11.64 2.23
C LEU A 96 -6.47 -13.02 1.57
N LEU A 97 -5.25 -13.55 1.53
CA LEU A 97 -4.96 -14.86 0.95
C LEU A 97 -5.62 -15.99 1.75
N ASP A 98 -5.64 -15.91 3.08
CA ASP A 98 -6.29 -16.88 3.96
C ASP A 98 -7.79 -16.90 3.76
N ASP A 99 -8.44 -15.74 3.70
CA ASP A 99 -9.87 -15.62 3.46
C ASP A 99 -10.24 -16.11 2.07
N ALA A 100 -9.53 -15.65 1.03
CA ALA A 100 -9.80 -16.07 -0.35
C ALA A 100 -9.64 -17.60 -0.51
N SER A 101 -8.57 -18.19 0.04
CA SER A 101 -8.34 -19.64 -0.03
C SER A 101 -9.42 -20.42 0.71
N ARG A 102 -9.81 -19.98 1.90
CA ARG A 102 -10.89 -20.61 2.68
C ARG A 102 -12.21 -20.56 1.91
N ARG A 103 -12.59 -19.39 1.38
CA ARG A 103 -13.83 -19.20 0.62
C ARG A 103 -13.85 -20.02 -0.67
N PHE A 104 -12.72 -20.11 -1.35
CA PHE A 104 -12.57 -20.96 -2.53
C PHE A 104 -12.86 -22.44 -2.20
N ASN A 105 -12.29 -22.93 -1.09
CA ASN A 105 -12.47 -24.32 -0.63
C ASN A 105 -13.92 -24.60 -0.13
N GLU A 106 -14.62 -23.57 0.36
CA GLU A 106 -16.04 -23.62 0.72
C GLU A 106 -16.97 -23.59 -0.51
N GLY A 107 -16.44 -23.51 -1.73
CA GLY A 107 -17.21 -23.42 -2.98
C GLY A 107 -17.69 -22.01 -3.32
N ARG A 108 -17.28 -20.97 -2.57
CA ARG A 108 -17.61 -19.56 -2.84
C ARG A 108 -16.57 -18.94 -3.76
N LYS A 109 -16.47 -19.47 -4.98
CA LYS A 109 -15.42 -19.15 -5.92
C LYS A 109 -15.48 -17.70 -6.41
N GLU A 110 -16.68 -17.14 -6.68
CA GLU A 110 -16.87 -15.76 -7.12
C GLU A 110 -16.39 -14.77 -6.05
N TYR A 111 -16.68 -15.04 -4.78
CA TYR A 111 -16.17 -14.22 -3.67
C TYR A 111 -14.65 -14.29 -3.57
N ALA A 112 -14.06 -15.48 -3.68
CA ALA A 112 -12.61 -15.66 -3.65
C ALA A 112 -11.94 -14.92 -4.82
N TRP A 113 -12.51 -15.01 -6.03
CA TRP A 113 -12.06 -14.26 -7.19
C TRP A 113 -12.08 -12.75 -6.94
N TRP A 114 -13.21 -12.22 -6.48
CA TRP A 114 -13.36 -10.81 -6.15
C TRP A 114 -12.31 -10.33 -5.14
N ARG A 115 -12.08 -11.10 -4.07
CA ARG A 115 -11.07 -10.77 -3.04
C ARG A 115 -9.66 -10.70 -3.63
N LEU A 116 -9.31 -11.61 -4.52
CA LEU A 116 -7.98 -11.71 -5.12
C LEU A 116 -7.70 -10.63 -6.17
N GLN A 117 -8.72 -9.95 -6.70
CA GLN A 117 -8.54 -8.80 -7.60
C GLN A 117 -7.70 -7.68 -6.99
N ARG A 118 -7.71 -7.57 -5.68
CA ARG A 118 -6.98 -6.56 -4.92
C ARG A 118 -5.48 -6.88 -4.78
N LEU A 119 -5.10 -8.15 -4.84
CA LEU A 119 -3.74 -8.62 -4.56
C LEU A 119 -2.63 -7.89 -5.34
N PRO A 120 -2.74 -7.63 -6.67
CA PRO A 120 -1.71 -6.87 -7.39
C PRO A 120 -1.54 -5.44 -6.88
N THR A 121 -2.62 -4.79 -6.46
CA THR A 121 -2.59 -3.42 -5.90
C THR A 121 -1.86 -3.40 -4.55
N ASP A 122 -2.13 -4.36 -3.67
CA ASP A 122 -1.44 -4.47 -2.38
C ASP A 122 0.06 -4.75 -2.56
N CYS A 123 0.42 -5.63 -3.50
CA CYS A 123 1.82 -5.88 -3.86
C CYS A 123 2.51 -4.60 -4.36
N PHE A 124 1.86 -3.87 -5.25
CA PHE A 124 2.41 -2.62 -5.79
C PHE A 124 2.56 -1.55 -4.71
N SER A 125 1.56 -1.36 -3.86
CA SER A 125 1.58 -0.37 -2.77
C SER A 125 2.77 -0.60 -1.84
N CYS A 126 3.01 -1.85 -1.44
CA CYS A 126 4.19 -2.23 -0.67
C CYS A 126 5.49 -1.95 -1.45
N HIS A 127 5.57 -2.36 -2.72
CA HIS A 127 6.76 -2.19 -3.56
C HIS A 127 7.06 -0.72 -3.91
N ALA A 128 6.06 0.11 -4.01
CA ALA A 128 6.22 1.55 -4.25
C ALA A 128 6.68 2.31 -3.00
N THR A 129 6.44 1.74 -1.81
CA THR A 129 6.76 2.37 -0.52
C THR A 129 8.08 1.87 0.05
N TYR A 130 8.30 0.56 0.07
CA TYR A 130 9.46 -0.06 0.69
C TYR A 130 10.45 -0.57 -0.37
N LYS A 131 11.73 -0.30 -0.17
CA LYS A 131 12.80 -0.75 -1.09
C LYS A 131 13.27 -2.16 -0.75
N VAL A 132 12.33 -3.11 -0.67
CA VAL A 132 12.59 -4.46 -0.12
C VAL A 132 13.17 -5.48 -1.11
N SER A 133 13.13 -5.24 -2.44
CA SER A 133 13.64 -6.21 -3.42
C SER A 133 14.14 -5.56 -4.71
N SER A 134 14.94 -6.32 -5.48
CA SER A 134 15.34 -5.98 -6.85
C SER A 134 14.16 -6.14 -7.83
N GLN A 135 14.28 -5.54 -9.02
CA GLN A 135 13.33 -5.77 -10.11
C GLN A 135 13.32 -7.25 -10.53
N TYR A 136 12.16 -7.77 -10.86
CA TYR A 136 12.04 -9.01 -11.61
C TYR A 136 12.33 -8.72 -13.08
N SER A 137 13.35 -9.36 -13.64
CA SER A 137 13.93 -8.97 -14.94
C SER A 137 13.26 -9.57 -16.18
N ASN A 138 12.04 -10.14 -16.09
CA ASN A 138 11.46 -10.89 -17.21
C ASN A 138 10.01 -10.51 -17.52
N ALA A 139 9.83 -9.42 -18.29
CA ALA A 139 8.55 -9.08 -18.93
C ALA A 139 8.03 -10.20 -19.87
N ALA A 140 8.94 -11.04 -20.41
CA ALA A 140 8.64 -12.19 -21.27
C ALA A 140 7.83 -13.32 -20.58
N MET A 141 7.53 -13.19 -19.28
CA MET A 141 6.79 -14.20 -18.51
C MET A 141 5.32 -13.86 -18.29
N ILE A 142 4.81 -12.79 -18.90
CA ILE A 142 3.41 -12.38 -18.76
C ILE A 142 2.58 -12.99 -19.86
N ASP A 143 1.41 -13.52 -19.50
CA ASP A 143 0.47 -14.10 -20.45
C ASP A 143 -0.01 -13.03 -21.44
N ASP A 144 0.12 -13.30 -22.73
CA ASP A 144 -0.27 -12.37 -23.79
C ASP A 144 -1.80 -12.23 -23.93
N SER A 145 -2.57 -13.12 -23.33
CA SER A 145 -4.05 -13.04 -23.30
C SER A 145 -4.60 -11.96 -22.36
N LEU A 146 -3.76 -11.36 -21.53
CA LEU A 146 -4.18 -10.33 -20.60
C LEU A 146 -4.48 -9.01 -21.32
N ASN A 147 -5.55 -8.36 -20.91
CA ASN A 147 -5.78 -7.00 -21.35
C ASN A 147 -4.71 -6.03 -20.78
N PRO A 148 -4.50 -4.87 -21.40
CA PRO A 148 -3.44 -3.94 -21.02
C PRO A 148 -3.47 -3.50 -19.54
N LEU A 149 -4.64 -3.37 -18.92
CA LEU A 149 -4.77 -2.97 -17.52
C LEU A 149 -4.31 -4.08 -16.57
N GLU A 150 -4.77 -5.29 -16.79
CA GLU A 150 -4.37 -6.47 -16.02
C GLU A 150 -2.87 -6.72 -16.15
N ARG A 151 -2.36 -6.61 -17.38
CA ARG A 151 -0.95 -6.69 -17.67
C ARG A 151 -0.15 -5.63 -16.92
N ALA A 152 -0.59 -4.37 -16.94
CA ALA A 152 0.06 -3.29 -16.23
C ALA A 152 0.04 -3.48 -14.70
N ARG A 153 -1.09 -3.90 -14.12
CA ARG A 153 -1.19 -4.22 -12.69
C ARG A 153 -0.19 -5.29 -12.26
N PHE A 154 -0.06 -6.34 -13.06
CA PHE A 154 0.93 -7.40 -12.79
C PHE A 154 2.37 -6.88 -12.93
N LEU A 155 2.66 -6.09 -13.97
CA LEU A 155 3.97 -5.45 -14.15
C LEU A 155 4.33 -4.54 -12.96
N MET A 156 3.36 -3.77 -12.46
CA MET A 156 3.53 -2.93 -11.27
C MET A 156 3.78 -3.77 -10.02
N ALA A 157 2.99 -4.83 -9.81
CA ALA A 157 3.15 -5.76 -8.70
C ALA A 157 4.52 -6.45 -8.70
N THR A 158 5.10 -6.68 -9.88
CA THR A 158 6.41 -7.32 -10.06
C THR A 158 7.55 -6.33 -10.29
N ARG A 159 7.33 -5.03 -10.06
CA ARG A 159 8.33 -3.94 -10.18
C ARG A 159 8.88 -3.72 -11.58
N GLN A 160 8.18 -4.15 -12.60
CA GLN A 160 8.51 -3.92 -14.01
C GLN A 160 7.91 -2.58 -14.49
N PHE A 161 8.24 -1.50 -13.79
CA PHE A 161 7.55 -0.20 -13.92
C PHE A 161 7.71 0.44 -15.31
N THR A 162 8.85 0.24 -15.98
CA THR A 162 9.08 0.75 -17.33
C THR A 162 8.11 0.12 -18.33
N GLU A 163 7.92 -1.18 -18.25
CA GLU A 163 6.99 -1.89 -19.13
C GLU A 163 5.54 -1.61 -18.74
N ALA A 164 5.24 -1.45 -17.42
CA ALA A 164 3.92 -1.01 -16.97
C ALA A 164 3.55 0.35 -17.56
N LYS A 165 4.46 1.33 -17.47
CA LYS A 165 4.26 2.68 -18.04
C LYS A 165 4.00 2.63 -19.55
N LYS A 166 4.79 1.85 -20.29
CA LYS A 166 4.62 1.66 -21.73
C LYS A 166 3.26 1.04 -22.07
N THR A 167 2.86 0.01 -21.33
CA THR A 167 1.57 -0.69 -21.51
C THR A 167 0.39 0.26 -21.24
N LEU A 168 0.45 1.00 -20.13
CA LEU A 168 -0.58 1.97 -19.74
C LEU A 168 -0.70 3.11 -20.77
N THR A 169 0.43 3.65 -21.22
CA THR A 169 0.43 4.72 -22.22
C THR A 169 -0.17 4.24 -23.55
N ALA A 170 0.14 3.04 -23.99
CA ALA A 170 -0.46 2.45 -25.20
C ALA A 170 -1.98 2.23 -25.04
N ALA A 171 -2.45 1.86 -23.84
CA ALA A 171 -3.87 1.68 -23.58
C ALA A 171 -4.69 2.99 -23.66
N LEU A 172 -4.10 4.14 -23.35
CA LEU A 172 -4.76 5.45 -23.54
C LEU A 172 -5.00 5.79 -25.01
N ASP A 173 -4.25 5.17 -25.92
CA ASP A 173 -4.42 5.38 -27.36
C ASP A 173 -5.51 4.48 -27.97
N ASP A 174 -6.02 3.49 -27.22
CA ASP A 174 -7.01 2.51 -27.66
C ASP A 174 -8.38 2.83 -27.05
N ASP A 175 -9.32 3.22 -27.91
CA ASP A 175 -10.68 3.61 -27.53
C ASP A 175 -11.46 2.48 -26.79
N SER A 176 -11.07 1.22 -26.92
CA SER A 176 -11.68 0.11 -26.20
C SER A 176 -11.45 0.18 -24.68
N TYR A 177 -10.44 0.93 -24.22
CA TYR A 177 -10.12 1.12 -22.80
C TYR A 177 -10.57 2.46 -22.23
N ARG A 178 -11.34 3.26 -22.98
CA ARG A 178 -11.79 4.59 -22.59
C ARG A 178 -12.45 4.68 -21.21
N LEU A 179 -13.21 3.66 -20.82
CA LEU A 179 -13.85 3.58 -19.50
C LEU A 179 -12.84 3.46 -18.34
N TYR A 180 -11.59 3.19 -18.65
CA TYR A 180 -10.53 2.98 -17.67
C TYR A 180 -9.48 4.10 -17.68
N ASP A 181 -9.70 5.19 -18.46
CA ASP A 181 -8.75 6.29 -18.58
C ASP A 181 -8.33 6.85 -17.22
N ASP A 182 -9.27 7.11 -16.31
CA ASP A 182 -8.96 7.57 -14.95
C ASP A 182 -8.02 6.61 -14.20
N GLN A 183 -8.27 5.30 -14.27
CA GLN A 183 -7.40 4.30 -13.62
C GLN A 183 -6.01 4.25 -14.25
N ILE A 184 -5.92 4.36 -15.56
CA ILE A 184 -4.66 4.37 -16.31
C ILE A 184 -3.86 5.61 -15.93
N LEU A 185 -4.48 6.77 -15.95
CA LEU A 185 -3.84 8.05 -15.62
C LEU A 185 -3.33 8.09 -14.19
N ARG A 186 -4.11 7.60 -13.22
CA ARG A 186 -3.70 7.50 -11.81
C ARG A 186 -2.54 6.52 -11.62
N SER A 187 -2.56 5.39 -12.32
CA SER A 187 -1.45 4.43 -12.29
C SER A 187 -0.15 5.05 -12.82
N LEU A 188 -0.24 5.80 -13.92
CA LEU A 188 0.89 6.56 -14.46
C LEU A 188 1.38 7.61 -13.46
N LEU A 189 0.48 8.41 -12.85
CA LEU A 189 0.87 9.41 -11.86
C LEU A 189 1.57 8.78 -10.66
N LEU A 190 1.10 7.62 -10.21
CA LEU A 190 1.69 6.91 -9.09
C LEU A 190 3.10 6.39 -9.42
N ILE A 191 3.31 5.82 -10.61
CA ILE A 191 4.64 5.43 -11.10
C ILE A 191 5.56 6.65 -11.16
N GLU A 192 5.10 7.75 -11.74
CA GLU A 192 5.91 8.95 -11.91
C GLU A 192 6.31 9.59 -10.58
N THR A 193 5.37 9.67 -9.63
CA THR A 193 5.63 10.35 -8.35
C THR A 193 6.42 9.49 -7.35
N ARG A 194 6.23 8.16 -7.38
CA ARG A 194 6.81 7.24 -6.40
C ARG A 194 8.06 6.53 -6.87
N ILE A 195 8.13 6.22 -8.16
CA ILE A 195 9.18 5.39 -8.74
C ILE A 195 10.15 6.22 -9.57
N SER A 196 9.67 6.87 -10.64
CA SER A 196 10.52 7.69 -11.53
C SER A 196 11.11 8.88 -10.81
N LYS A 197 10.28 9.58 -10.05
CA LYS A 197 10.65 10.78 -9.27
C LYS A 197 11.33 11.87 -10.11
N ASP A 198 11.07 11.89 -11.42
CA ASP A 198 11.52 12.94 -12.34
C ASP A 198 10.35 13.85 -12.73
N PRO A 199 10.22 15.01 -12.09
CA PRO A 199 9.11 15.92 -12.37
C PRO A 199 9.13 16.52 -13.77
N LYS A 200 10.29 16.56 -14.43
CA LYS A 200 10.37 17.11 -15.82
C LYS A 200 9.87 16.09 -16.82
N GLU A 201 10.25 14.82 -16.66
CA GLU A 201 9.76 13.73 -17.48
C GLU A 201 8.24 13.57 -17.27
N SER A 202 7.78 13.54 -16.03
CA SER A 202 6.36 13.46 -15.67
C SER A 202 5.54 14.60 -16.28
N LEU A 203 6.04 15.82 -16.16
CA LEU A 203 5.40 17.00 -16.75
C LEU A 203 5.30 16.92 -18.28
N ALA A 204 6.37 16.46 -18.95
CA ALA A 204 6.38 16.29 -20.41
C ALA A 204 5.38 15.21 -20.85
N MET A 205 5.34 14.08 -20.14
CA MET A 205 4.41 12.98 -20.43
C MET A 205 2.95 13.42 -20.31
N PHE A 206 2.54 14.01 -19.18
CA PHE A 206 1.15 14.42 -18.98
C PHE A 206 0.74 15.60 -19.88
N LYS A 207 1.65 16.50 -20.24
CA LYS A 207 1.40 17.50 -21.29
C LYS A 207 1.16 16.85 -22.66
N GLY A 208 1.90 15.80 -22.98
CA GLY A 208 1.71 15.03 -24.21
C GLY A 208 0.33 14.35 -24.25
N ILE A 209 -0.05 13.70 -23.15
CA ILE A 209 -1.35 13.04 -23.00
C ILE A 209 -2.50 14.07 -23.18
N LEU A 210 -2.43 15.20 -22.48
CA LEU A 210 -3.46 16.24 -22.59
C LEU A 210 -3.56 16.84 -24.02
N LYS A 211 -2.42 17.01 -24.69
CA LYS A 211 -2.36 17.56 -26.06
C LYS A 211 -2.95 16.60 -27.11
N SER A 212 -3.08 15.33 -26.82
CA SER A 212 -3.67 14.37 -27.76
C SER A 212 -5.17 14.61 -27.98
N GLU A 213 -5.82 15.39 -27.09
CA GLU A 213 -7.26 15.72 -27.12
C GLU A 213 -8.18 14.47 -27.10
N LYS A 214 -7.64 13.33 -26.69
CA LYS A 214 -8.39 12.06 -26.65
C LYS A 214 -9.15 11.83 -25.35
N LEU A 215 -8.77 12.53 -24.27
CA LEU A 215 -9.35 12.30 -22.94
C LEU A 215 -10.78 12.85 -22.82
N PRO A 216 -11.66 12.16 -22.08
CA PRO A 216 -12.90 12.74 -21.59
C PRO A 216 -12.64 14.04 -20.82
N LEU A 217 -13.63 14.94 -20.79
CA LEU A 217 -13.47 16.28 -20.18
C LEU A 217 -13.04 16.22 -18.71
N ASP A 218 -13.61 15.29 -17.94
CA ASP A 218 -13.30 15.15 -16.50
C ASP A 218 -11.87 14.66 -16.27
N ASP A 219 -11.40 13.72 -17.10
CA ASP A 219 -10.03 13.22 -17.06
C ASP A 219 -9.04 14.28 -17.51
N ALA A 220 -9.37 15.04 -18.57
CA ALA A 220 -8.56 16.16 -19.01
C ALA A 220 -8.43 17.23 -17.91
N ASN A 221 -9.51 17.56 -17.21
CA ASN A 221 -9.49 18.49 -16.07
C ASN A 221 -8.63 17.96 -14.91
N THR A 222 -8.70 16.67 -14.63
CA THR A 222 -7.88 16.00 -13.61
C THR A 222 -6.39 16.12 -13.96
N VAL A 223 -6.02 15.77 -15.19
CA VAL A 223 -4.63 15.90 -15.69
C VAL A 223 -4.16 17.35 -15.65
N GLN A 224 -5.02 18.30 -16.00
CA GLN A 224 -4.68 19.73 -15.92
C GLN A 224 -4.39 20.17 -14.48
N GLY A 225 -5.13 19.65 -13.51
CA GLY A 225 -4.83 19.84 -12.08
C GLY A 225 -3.44 19.31 -11.72
N TRP A 226 -3.11 18.09 -12.14
CA TRP A 226 -1.79 17.49 -11.90
C TRP A 226 -0.64 18.25 -12.55
N LEU A 227 -0.83 18.82 -13.75
CA LEU A 227 0.19 19.62 -14.42
C LEU A 227 0.63 20.82 -13.57
N LYS A 228 -0.28 21.45 -12.81
CA LYS A 228 0.08 22.55 -11.88
C LYS A 228 1.00 22.04 -10.76
N GLY A 229 0.67 20.90 -10.15
CA GLY A 229 1.49 20.28 -9.11
C GLY A 229 2.86 19.82 -9.62
N LEU A 230 2.89 19.19 -10.81
CA LEU A 230 4.13 18.74 -11.46
C LEU A 230 5.03 19.92 -11.87
N GLU A 231 4.44 21.02 -12.35
CA GLU A 231 5.20 22.24 -12.67
C GLU A 231 5.81 22.88 -11.42
N ALA A 232 5.05 22.94 -10.32
CA ALA A 232 5.57 23.41 -9.04
C ALA A 232 6.70 22.50 -8.55
N TRP A 233 6.56 21.19 -8.71
CA TRP A 233 7.61 20.23 -8.37
C TRP A 233 8.87 20.41 -9.24
N SER A 234 8.72 20.58 -10.54
CA SER A 234 9.85 20.72 -11.45
C SER A 234 10.76 21.94 -11.16
N LYS A 235 10.18 22.94 -10.49
CA LYS A 235 10.87 24.18 -10.06
C LYS A 235 11.38 24.08 -8.61
N ALA A 236 10.97 23.08 -7.84
CA ALA A 236 11.34 22.94 -6.45
C ALA A 236 12.79 22.46 -6.32
N PRO A 237 13.56 22.95 -5.34
CA PRO A 237 14.89 22.42 -5.06
C PRO A 237 14.82 20.97 -4.55
N ALA A 238 15.94 20.25 -4.70
CA ALA A 238 16.10 18.95 -4.09
C ALA A 238 15.96 19.05 -2.57
N VAL A 239 15.28 18.04 -1.98
CA VAL A 239 15.02 18.01 -0.54
C VAL A 239 16.18 17.30 0.16
N ALA A 240 16.87 18.02 1.05
CA ALA A 240 17.91 17.42 1.86
C ALA A 240 17.34 16.37 2.83
N GLU A 241 18.12 15.33 3.17
CA GLU A 241 17.69 14.20 3.98
C GLU A 241 17.03 14.63 5.31
N GLY A 242 17.68 15.51 6.06
CA GLY A 242 17.18 16.01 7.36
C GLY A 242 15.90 16.86 7.26
N ASN A 243 15.52 17.29 6.05
CA ASN A 243 14.35 18.14 5.82
C ASN A 243 13.14 17.39 5.24
N LYS A 244 13.25 16.08 5.01
CA LYS A 244 12.20 15.30 4.34
C LYS A 244 10.89 15.33 5.10
N LEU A 245 10.89 15.09 6.41
CA LEU A 245 9.68 15.13 7.23
C LEU A 245 8.99 16.50 7.19
N ALA A 246 9.74 17.58 7.41
CA ALA A 246 9.20 18.94 7.40
C ALA A 246 8.66 19.34 6.01
N THR A 247 9.37 18.97 4.95
CA THR A 247 8.92 19.24 3.58
C THR A 247 7.70 18.38 3.23
N GLY A 248 7.69 17.11 3.65
CA GLY A 248 6.55 16.21 3.50
C GLY A 248 5.30 16.76 4.20
N GLU A 249 5.42 17.21 5.45
CA GLU A 249 4.33 17.86 6.18
C GLU A 249 3.79 19.08 5.43
N LYS A 250 4.68 19.96 4.96
CA LYS A 250 4.27 21.16 4.20
C LYS A 250 3.49 20.79 2.93
N LEU A 251 3.95 19.80 2.19
CA LEU A 251 3.28 19.34 0.97
C LEU A 251 1.92 18.71 1.27
N ILE A 252 1.83 17.85 2.30
CA ILE A 252 0.58 17.21 2.70
C ILE A 252 -0.45 18.27 3.12
N ARG A 253 -0.06 19.22 3.98
CA ARG A 253 -0.98 20.27 4.42
C ARG A 253 -1.45 21.16 3.27
N ALA A 254 -0.55 21.52 2.36
CA ALA A 254 -0.89 22.29 1.17
C ALA A 254 -1.80 21.50 0.22
N GLY A 255 -1.49 20.23 -0.02
CA GLY A 255 -2.24 19.37 -0.94
C GLY A 255 -3.64 19.02 -0.41
N ALA A 256 -3.80 18.84 0.89
CA ALA A 256 -5.09 18.58 1.52
C ALA A 256 -5.99 19.83 1.62
N THR A 257 -5.43 21.02 1.45
CA THR A 257 -6.23 22.26 1.39
C THR A 257 -7.00 22.28 0.08
N ARG A 258 -8.33 22.16 0.17
CA ARG A 258 -9.20 22.22 -1.02
C ARG A 258 -9.05 23.59 -1.67
N GLY A 259 -8.56 23.58 -2.92
CA GLY A 259 -8.52 24.77 -3.76
C GLY A 259 -9.91 25.26 -4.17
N ILE A 260 -9.96 26.23 -5.09
CA ILE A 260 -11.23 26.77 -5.63
C ILE A 260 -12.10 25.65 -6.24
N ASP A 261 -11.47 24.59 -6.77
CA ASP A 261 -12.12 23.44 -7.40
C ASP A 261 -12.52 22.32 -6.40
N PHE A 262 -12.36 22.54 -5.10
CA PHE A 262 -12.65 21.59 -4.04
C PHE A 262 -11.94 20.22 -4.14
N ARG A 263 -10.90 20.11 -4.96
CA ARG A 263 -10.10 18.88 -5.14
C ARG A 263 -8.75 19.01 -4.45
N PRO A 264 -8.28 17.94 -3.77
CA PRO A 264 -6.92 17.88 -3.26
C PRO A 264 -5.88 17.92 -4.38
N ASP A 265 -4.66 18.39 -4.08
CA ASP A 265 -3.52 18.27 -4.99
C ASP A 265 -2.87 16.89 -4.83
N ASP A 266 -3.26 15.94 -5.67
CA ASP A 266 -2.75 14.57 -5.66
C ASP A 266 -1.21 14.52 -5.77
N VAL A 267 -0.62 15.38 -6.58
CA VAL A 267 0.85 15.43 -6.76
C VAL A 267 1.54 15.85 -5.46
N ALA A 268 1.01 16.88 -4.79
CA ALA A 268 1.56 17.32 -3.51
C ALA A 268 1.40 16.25 -2.42
N LEU A 269 0.24 15.58 -2.35
CA LEU A 269 -0.02 14.51 -1.40
C LEU A 269 0.87 13.29 -1.64
N LEU A 270 0.97 12.81 -2.88
CA LEU A 270 1.82 11.67 -3.24
C LEU A 270 3.31 11.93 -2.97
N ARG A 271 3.79 13.13 -3.27
CA ARG A 271 5.17 13.53 -2.96
C ARG A 271 5.38 13.69 -1.46
N GLY A 272 4.44 14.33 -0.79
CA GLY A 272 4.51 14.54 0.65
C GLY A 272 4.60 13.22 1.40
N THR A 273 3.73 12.26 1.07
CA THR A 273 3.76 10.93 1.67
C THR A 273 5.03 10.16 1.32
N ALA A 274 5.59 10.30 0.09
CA ALA A 274 6.88 9.71 -0.26
C ALA A 274 8.03 10.22 0.63
N LEU A 275 8.10 11.53 0.86
CA LEU A 275 9.12 12.13 1.72
C LEU A 275 8.98 11.72 3.20
N VAL A 276 7.73 11.58 3.68
CA VAL A 276 7.47 11.09 5.05
C VAL A 276 7.92 9.64 5.20
N HIS A 277 7.61 8.76 4.23
CA HIS A 277 8.09 7.38 4.22
C HIS A 277 9.62 7.32 4.19
N GLU A 278 10.26 8.09 3.33
CA GLU A 278 11.73 8.15 3.26
C GLU A 278 12.35 8.63 4.58
N SER A 279 11.70 9.54 5.28
CA SER A 279 12.14 10.00 6.59
C SER A 279 12.02 8.92 7.67
N LEU A 280 10.95 8.13 7.64
CA LEU A 280 10.76 6.98 8.53
C LEU A 280 11.77 5.87 8.22
N GLU A 281 12.04 5.60 6.93
CA GLU A 281 13.01 4.60 6.48
C GLU A 281 14.44 4.96 6.89
N ALA A 282 14.80 6.22 6.80
CA ALA A 282 16.13 6.71 7.19
C ALA A 282 16.43 6.52 8.70
N GLY A 283 15.40 6.47 9.52
CA GLY A 283 15.52 6.33 10.97
C GLY A 283 15.94 7.64 11.65
N GLY A 284 16.22 7.54 12.96
CA GLY A 284 16.72 8.69 13.76
C GLY A 284 15.64 9.71 14.15
N LEU A 285 14.37 9.47 13.81
CA LEU A 285 13.25 10.29 14.30
C LEU A 285 13.03 10.05 15.79
N ASN A 286 12.87 11.13 16.56
CA ASN A 286 12.39 11.02 17.94
C ASN A 286 10.90 10.63 17.95
N GLU A 287 10.39 10.25 19.14
CA GLU A 287 9.01 9.80 19.29
C GLU A 287 7.97 10.80 18.76
N ALA A 288 8.13 12.10 19.05
CA ALA A 288 7.21 13.13 18.57
C ALA A 288 7.23 13.27 17.04
N GLN A 289 8.42 13.15 16.42
CA GLN A 289 8.56 13.18 14.98
C GLN A 289 7.97 11.92 14.33
N ARG A 290 8.20 10.74 14.93
CA ARG A 290 7.63 9.47 14.46
C ARG A 290 6.10 9.48 14.55
N ARG A 291 5.55 9.91 15.68
CA ARG A 291 4.10 10.06 15.86
C ARG A 291 3.49 10.99 14.82
N LYS A 292 4.08 12.17 14.63
CA LYS A 292 3.66 13.12 13.58
C LYS A 292 3.71 12.50 12.20
N ALA A 293 4.78 11.76 11.85
CA ALA A 293 4.95 11.13 10.56
C ALA A 293 3.83 10.11 10.29
N ILE A 294 3.53 9.23 11.24
CA ILE A 294 2.49 8.21 11.10
C ILE A 294 1.10 8.87 10.95
N TYR A 295 0.80 9.88 11.77
CA TYR A 295 -0.44 10.65 11.62
C TYR A 295 -0.55 11.32 10.24
N LEU A 296 0.51 11.96 9.76
CA LEU A 296 0.53 12.63 8.45
C LEU A 296 0.28 11.66 7.29
N LEU A 297 0.78 10.42 7.37
CA LEU A 297 0.50 9.39 6.38
C LEU A 297 -0.98 9.02 6.38
N GLY A 298 -1.57 8.71 7.53
CA GLY A 298 -3.00 8.40 7.63
C GLY A 298 -3.87 9.55 7.11
N TYR A 299 -3.56 10.78 7.52
CA TYR A 299 -4.26 11.97 7.06
C TYR A 299 -4.13 12.19 5.54
N ALA A 300 -2.93 12.06 4.99
CA ALA A 300 -2.73 12.28 3.55
C ALA A 300 -3.41 11.19 2.70
N TYR A 301 -3.34 9.94 3.14
CA TYR A 301 -4.00 8.84 2.44
C TYR A 301 -5.53 8.94 2.51
N SER A 302 -6.11 9.48 3.58
CA SER A 302 -7.55 9.75 3.64
C SER A 302 -8.01 10.88 2.71
N GLN A 303 -7.08 11.71 2.21
CA GLN A 303 -7.38 12.76 1.23
C GLN A 303 -7.15 12.33 -0.22
N LEU A 304 -6.41 11.25 -0.45
CA LEU A 304 -6.18 10.69 -1.78
C LEU A 304 -7.35 9.81 -2.22
N PRO A 305 -7.67 9.77 -3.52
CA PRO A 305 -8.61 8.78 -4.04
C PRO A 305 -8.19 7.36 -3.65
N GLN A 306 -9.14 6.53 -3.22
CA GLN A 306 -8.89 5.14 -2.77
C GLN A 306 -8.09 4.31 -3.78
N PHE A 307 -8.24 4.62 -5.08
CA PHE A 307 -7.51 3.96 -6.15
C PHE A 307 -5.97 4.01 -5.98
N PHE A 308 -5.43 5.07 -5.39
CA PHE A 308 -3.97 5.18 -5.20
C PHE A 308 -3.45 4.27 -4.08
N THR A 309 -4.24 4.08 -3.04
CA THR A 309 -3.73 3.51 -1.77
C THR A 309 -4.86 2.92 -0.93
N GLU A 310 -5.61 1.97 -1.49
CA GLU A 310 -6.74 1.35 -0.80
C GLU A 310 -6.35 0.77 0.57
N GLY A 311 -7.02 1.25 1.63
CA GLY A 311 -6.82 0.80 3.01
C GLY A 311 -5.58 1.33 3.74
N TRP A 312 -4.75 2.15 3.09
CA TRP A 312 -3.54 2.70 3.72
C TRP A 312 -3.84 3.82 4.72
N ASP A 313 -4.90 4.56 4.48
CA ASP A 313 -5.42 5.55 5.42
C ASP A 313 -5.82 4.89 6.73
N GLU A 314 -6.64 3.84 6.69
CA GLU A 314 -7.06 3.07 7.86
C GLU A 314 -5.84 2.51 8.60
N LEU A 315 -4.95 1.85 7.88
CA LEU A 315 -3.73 1.26 8.43
C LEU A 315 -2.90 2.28 9.23
N TYR A 316 -2.64 3.47 8.68
CA TYR A 316 -1.82 4.47 9.37
C TYR A 316 -2.57 5.22 10.46
N LEU A 317 -3.90 5.42 10.31
CA LEU A 317 -4.72 6.03 11.36
C LEU A 317 -4.82 5.11 12.58
N GLU A 318 -5.11 3.82 12.39
CA GLU A 318 -5.11 2.83 13.48
C GLU A 318 -3.75 2.74 14.15
N LYS A 319 -2.69 2.62 13.35
CA LYS A 319 -1.32 2.57 13.89
C LYS A 319 -0.96 3.80 14.71
N CYS A 320 -1.41 4.99 14.31
CA CYS A 320 -1.23 6.22 15.09
C CYS A 320 -1.93 6.14 16.45
N ILE A 321 -3.15 5.60 16.50
CA ILE A 321 -3.92 5.44 17.73
C ILE A 321 -3.27 4.40 18.66
N GLU A 322 -2.83 3.29 18.10
CA GLU A 322 -2.28 2.16 18.84
C GLU A 322 -0.89 2.43 19.42
N GLU A 323 0.01 3.00 18.60
CA GLU A 323 1.38 3.29 19.06
C GLU A 323 1.47 4.52 19.97
N PHE A 324 0.55 5.48 19.85
CA PHE A 324 0.63 6.75 20.58
C PHE A 324 -0.69 7.11 21.29
N PRO A 325 -1.20 6.23 22.15
CA PRO A 325 -2.49 6.45 22.81
C PRO A 325 -2.50 7.75 23.64
N ASN A 326 -3.68 8.34 23.80
CA ASN A 326 -3.93 9.57 24.55
C ASN A 326 -3.20 10.82 24.03
N THR A 327 -2.62 10.78 22.82
CA THR A 327 -1.99 11.97 22.20
C THR A 327 -2.98 12.73 21.33
N GLN A 328 -2.61 13.97 21.00
CA GLN A 328 -3.45 14.80 20.12
C GLN A 328 -3.56 14.20 18.71
N GLU A 329 -2.47 13.62 18.19
CA GLU A 329 -2.44 12.95 16.88
C GLU A 329 -3.34 11.70 16.89
N ALA A 330 -3.36 10.92 17.96
CA ALA A 330 -4.26 9.78 18.10
C ALA A 330 -5.73 10.20 18.09
N LYS A 331 -6.07 11.31 18.77
CA LYS A 331 -7.43 11.88 18.76
C LYS A 331 -7.85 12.33 17.35
N TRP A 332 -6.96 13.00 16.62
CA TRP A 332 -7.22 13.40 15.24
C TRP A 332 -7.36 12.19 14.31
N ALA A 333 -6.49 11.19 14.48
CA ALA A 333 -6.54 9.96 13.71
C ALA A 333 -7.86 9.21 13.94
N TYR A 334 -8.30 9.09 15.20
CA TYR A 334 -9.58 8.47 15.53
C TYR A 334 -10.76 9.19 14.87
N ASN A 335 -10.80 10.51 14.91
CA ASN A 335 -11.90 11.26 14.29
C ASN A 335 -11.98 10.99 12.79
N ILE A 336 -10.85 11.07 12.08
CA ILE A 336 -10.82 10.78 10.64
C ILE A 336 -11.27 9.34 10.35
N TYR A 337 -10.75 8.37 11.10
CA TYR A 337 -11.09 6.95 10.96
C TYR A 337 -12.57 6.69 11.22
N SER A 338 -13.09 7.24 12.32
CA SER A 338 -14.49 7.08 12.71
C SER A 338 -15.44 7.70 11.68
N ASP A 339 -15.14 8.91 11.19
CA ASP A 339 -15.95 9.58 10.18
C ASP A 339 -16.00 8.75 8.90
N LYS A 340 -14.86 8.23 8.41
CA LYS A 340 -14.80 7.37 7.24
C LYS A 340 -15.62 6.10 7.41
N VAL A 341 -15.44 5.38 8.54
CA VAL A 341 -16.22 4.15 8.81
C VAL A 341 -17.71 4.45 8.86
N MET A 342 -18.11 5.56 9.48
CA MET A 342 -19.51 5.95 9.51
C MET A 342 -20.06 6.25 8.13
N ASP A 343 -19.28 6.90 7.26
CA ASP A 343 -19.67 7.21 5.88
C ASP A 343 -19.84 5.93 5.05
N ASP A 344 -18.94 4.94 5.19
CA ASP A 344 -19.00 3.65 4.48
C ASP A 344 -20.24 2.82 4.82
N PHE A 345 -20.78 2.99 6.03
CA PHE A 345 -22.00 2.28 6.49
C PHE A 345 -23.25 3.17 6.54
N THR A 346 -23.18 4.38 5.97
CA THR A 346 -24.33 5.31 5.94
C THR A 346 -24.81 5.50 4.50
N GLY A 347 -26.10 5.27 4.29
CA GLY A 347 -26.76 5.46 2.99
C GLY A 347 -28.13 6.09 3.14
N SER A 348 -28.90 6.14 2.05
CA SER A 348 -30.27 6.70 2.03
C SER A 348 -31.23 6.04 3.04
N GLY A 349 -30.95 4.81 3.49
CA GLY A 349 -31.70 4.08 4.50
C GLY A 349 -31.24 4.32 5.94
N GLY A 350 -30.29 5.22 6.18
CA GLY A 350 -29.65 5.46 7.48
C GLY A 350 -28.31 4.77 7.66
N SER A 351 -27.78 4.76 8.89
CA SER A 351 -26.51 4.15 9.24
C SER A 351 -26.70 2.74 9.79
N ASN A 352 -26.01 1.75 9.20
CA ASN A 352 -26.07 0.35 9.62
C ASN A 352 -24.69 -0.24 9.84
N VAL A 353 -23.96 0.31 10.81
CA VAL A 353 -22.62 -0.18 11.19
C VAL A 353 -22.74 -1.53 11.91
N PRO A 354 -22.04 -2.60 11.47
CA PRO A 354 -22.01 -3.90 12.13
C PRO A 354 -21.54 -3.80 13.60
N ALA A 355 -22.04 -4.72 14.45
CA ALA A 355 -21.73 -4.69 15.89
C ALA A 355 -20.22 -4.82 16.18
N GLU A 356 -19.53 -5.67 15.44
CA GLU A 356 -18.07 -5.84 15.54
C GLU A 356 -17.29 -4.57 15.21
N ILE A 357 -17.71 -3.84 14.18
CA ILE A 357 -17.11 -2.56 13.80
C ILE A 357 -17.35 -1.51 14.88
N LYS A 358 -18.56 -1.47 15.47
CA LYS A 358 -18.84 -0.57 16.60
C LYS A 358 -17.95 -0.85 17.81
N LEU A 359 -17.73 -2.12 18.14
CA LEU A 359 -16.84 -2.53 19.23
C LEU A 359 -15.38 -2.13 18.94
N HIS A 360 -14.94 -2.30 17.71
CA HIS A 360 -13.60 -1.87 17.28
C HIS A 360 -13.43 -0.35 17.39
N LEU A 361 -14.40 0.42 16.88
CA LEU A 361 -14.41 1.88 17.04
C LEU A 361 -14.39 2.31 18.52
N GLU A 362 -15.10 1.61 19.39
CA GLU A 362 -15.10 1.91 20.83
C GLU A 362 -13.74 1.63 21.46
N ASP A 363 -13.06 0.54 21.10
CA ASP A 363 -11.71 0.23 21.55
C ASP A 363 -10.70 1.30 21.11
N LEU A 364 -10.71 1.65 19.82
CA LEU A 364 -9.86 2.71 19.29
C LEU A 364 -10.13 4.07 19.96
N ARG A 365 -11.39 4.37 20.24
CA ARG A 365 -11.76 5.59 20.97
C ARG A 365 -11.19 5.62 22.38
N LYS A 366 -11.25 4.51 23.12
CA LYS A 366 -10.67 4.40 24.46
C LYS A 366 -9.16 4.62 24.42
N LYS A 367 -8.48 4.06 23.42
CA LYS A 367 -7.04 4.27 23.21
C LYS A 367 -6.72 5.73 22.88
N ALA A 368 -7.50 6.37 21.99
CA ALA A 368 -7.25 7.74 21.56
C ALA A 368 -7.52 8.79 22.64
N TYR A 369 -8.59 8.62 23.43
CA TYR A 369 -9.05 9.63 24.39
C TYR A 369 -8.80 9.27 25.86
N GLY A 370 -8.50 8.00 26.18
CA GLY A 370 -8.37 7.50 27.54
C GLY A 370 -9.71 7.17 28.20
N GLU A 371 -9.70 6.27 29.18
CA GLU A 371 -10.91 5.78 29.86
C GLU A 371 -11.68 6.87 30.62
N LYS A 372 -11.01 7.94 31.07
CA LYS A 372 -11.61 9.00 31.92
C LYS A 372 -12.53 9.98 31.17
N GLU A 373 -12.38 10.14 29.86
CA GLU A 373 -13.32 10.96 29.07
C GLU A 373 -14.63 10.21 28.75
N PHE A 374 -14.77 8.98 29.26
CA PHE A 374 -15.87 8.05 28.96
C PHE A 374 -17.01 8.04 29.98
N ALA A 375 -16.95 8.83 31.04
CA ALA A 375 -18.11 8.92 31.93
C ALA A 375 -19.26 9.58 31.14
N PRO A 376 -20.41 8.89 30.92
CA PRO A 376 -21.57 9.56 30.36
C PRO A 376 -21.85 10.77 31.26
N LYS A 377 -21.97 11.94 30.65
CA LYS A 377 -22.50 13.10 31.38
C LYS A 377 -23.88 12.69 31.85
N ALA A 378 -23.99 12.50 33.17
CA ALA A 378 -25.22 12.18 33.87
C ALA A 378 -26.26 13.32 33.70
#